data_018cf3b29b201c76df09a4ccfd8c037e
#
_entry.id   018cf3b29b201c76df09a4ccfd8c037e
#
_cell.length_a   1.000
_cell.length_b   1.000
_cell.length_c   1.000
_cell.angle_alpha   90.00
_cell.angle_beta   90.00
_cell.angle_gamma   90.00
#
_symmetry.space_group_name_H-M   'P 1'
#
loop_
_entity.id
_entity.type
_entity.pdbx_description
1 polymer ?
#
loop_
_entity_poly.entity_id
_entity_poly.type
_entity_poly.pdbx_seq_one_letter_code
_entity_poly.pdbx_strand_id
1 'polypeptide(L)'
;MRRKESLRFRVSWIVLLVTGLATLAFGVVVAILPSSEGQYMRAIGAASIGMGLFGSAITLTAFRRYERWAYLSLWYYPIFWTAHLVGTLPPGKDHVHQVIFIVLSILGLLLPIGELFPRPKDHR
;
A
#
# COMPACT_ATOMS: atom_id res chain seq x y z
N MET A 1 -28.30 -2.25 7.98
CA MET A 1 -27.93 -3.45 7.21
C MET A 1 -26.43 -3.45 6.93
N ARG A 2 -25.77 -4.48 7.37
CA ARG A 2 -24.38 -4.67 6.99
C ARG A 2 -24.31 -5.11 5.52
N ARG A 3 -23.62 -4.34 4.70
CA ARG A 3 -23.36 -4.71 3.33
C ARG A 3 -22.55 -6.01 3.30
N LYS A 4 -23.04 -6.99 2.54
CA LYS A 4 -22.35 -8.26 2.40
C LYS A 4 -21.02 -8.02 1.66
N GLU A 5 -19.91 -8.34 2.30
CA GLU A 5 -18.59 -8.14 1.75
C GLU A 5 -18.34 -9.12 0.62
N SER A 6 -18.02 -8.61 -0.56
CA SER A 6 -17.69 -9.46 -1.70
C SER A 6 -16.32 -10.09 -1.51
N LEU A 7 -16.08 -11.21 -2.20
CA LEU A 7 -14.76 -11.84 -2.20
C LEU A 7 -13.68 -10.91 -2.73
N ARG A 8 -13.98 -10.14 -3.77
CA ARG A 8 -13.03 -9.16 -4.34
C ARG A 8 -12.62 -8.11 -3.31
N PHE A 9 -13.58 -7.57 -2.60
CA PHE A 9 -13.32 -6.57 -1.58
C PHE A 9 -12.51 -7.16 -0.42
N ARG A 10 -12.84 -8.37 0.00
CA ARG A 10 -12.11 -9.07 1.06
C ARG A 10 -10.66 -9.31 0.65
N VAL A 11 -10.42 -9.82 -0.55
CA VAL A 11 -9.06 -10.03 -1.07
C VAL A 11 -8.32 -8.69 -1.16
N SER A 12 -9.00 -7.64 -1.61
CA SER A 12 -8.43 -6.30 -1.71
C SER A 12 -7.88 -5.80 -0.37
N TRP A 13 -8.72 -5.75 0.67
CA TRP A 13 -8.24 -5.20 1.94
C TRP A 13 -7.21 -6.11 2.61
N ILE A 14 -7.27 -7.43 2.41
CA ILE A 14 -6.24 -8.35 2.91
C ILE A 14 -4.91 -8.08 2.21
N VAL A 15 -4.89 -7.95 0.89
CA VAL A 15 -3.68 -7.65 0.12
C VAL A 15 -3.10 -6.31 0.55
N LEU A 16 -3.93 -5.29 0.71
CA LEU A 16 -3.49 -3.97 1.15
C LEU A 16 -2.95 -4.00 2.59
N LEU A 17 -3.58 -4.76 3.46
CA LEU A 17 -3.10 -4.94 4.84
C LEU A 17 -1.74 -5.64 4.87
N VAL A 18 -1.59 -6.72 4.09
CA VAL A 18 -0.31 -7.44 3.97
C VAL A 18 0.76 -6.49 3.43
N THR A 19 0.45 -5.69 2.42
CA THR A 19 1.36 -4.68 1.88
C THR A 19 1.77 -3.67 2.94
N GLY A 20 0.82 -3.18 3.73
CA GLY A 20 1.08 -2.23 4.81
C GLY A 20 1.96 -2.81 5.90
N LEU A 21 1.64 -4.01 6.37
CA LEU A 21 2.42 -4.70 7.40
C LEU A 21 3.81 -5.06 6.90
N ALA A 22 3.94 -5.49 5.64
CA ALA A 22 5.24 -5.77 5.04
C ALA A 22 6.08 -4.50 4.87
N THR A 23 5.45 -3.38 4.50
CA THR A 23 6.12 -2.07 4.42
C THR A 23 6.60 -1.63 5.80
N LEU A 24 5.80 -1.84 6.83
CA LEU A 24 6.18 -1.58 8.22
C LEU A 24 7.39 -2.41 8.64
N ALA A 25 7.35 -3.72 8.39
CA ALA A 25 8.44 -4.63 8.71
C ALA A 25 9.72 -4.25 7.95
N PHE A 26 9.61 -3.94 6.68
CA PHE A 26 10.72 -3.45 5.85
C PHE A 26 11.34 -2.20 6.49
N GLY A 27 10.50 -1.24 6.89
CA GLY A 27 10.97 -0.01 7.51
C GLY A 27 11.73 -0.25 8.81
N VAL A 28 11.22 -1.14 9.67
CA VAL A 28 11.90 -1.50 10.92
C VAL A 28 13.26 -2.14 10.64
N VAL A 29 13.30 -3.11 9.73
CA VAL A 29 14.55 -3.80 9.37
C VAL A 29 15.59 -2.81 8.84
N VAL A 30 15.18 -1.94 7.91
CA VAL A 30 16.09 -0.94 7.31
C VAL A 30 16.56 0.08 8.34
N ALA A 31 15.71 0.45 9.30
CA ALA A 31 16.07 1.43 10.31
C ALA A 31 17.11 0.93 11.31
N ILE A 32 17.12 -0.38 11.60
CA ILE A 32 18.02 -0.97 12.60
C ILE A 32 19.26 -1.63 12.02
N LEU A 33 19.26 -2.01 10.73
CA LEU A 33 20.42 -2.62 10.11
C LEU A 33 21.54 -1.58 9.91
N PRO A 34 22.80 -1.93 10.24
CA PRO A 34 23.93 -1.07 9.93
C PRO A 34 24.08 -0.92 8.42
N SER A 35 24.27 0.31 7.96
CA SER A 35 24.46 0.61 6.55
C SER A 35 25.54 1.68 6.40
N SER A 36 26.30 1.62 5.32
CA SER A 36 27.24 2.66 4.94
C SER A 36 26.54 4.00 4.62
N GLU A 37 25.27 3.95 4.25
CA GLU A 37 24.43 5.10 3.95
C GLU A 37 23.46 5.43 5.09
N GLY A 38 23.92 5.37 6.33
CA GLY A 38 23.12 5.35 7.54
C GLY A 38 22.00 6.35 7.65
N GLN A 39 22.23 7.63 7.31
CA GLN A 39 21.19 8.67 7.40
C GLN A 39 20.07 8.47 6.38
N TYR A 40 20.45 8.15 5.15
CA TYR A 40 19.50 7.94 4.06
C TYR A 40 18.65 6.71 4.33
N MET A 41 19.26 5.62 4.76
CA MET A 41 18.54 4.38 5.07
C MET A 41 17.62 4.55 6.27
N ARG A 42 18.03 5.30 7.29
CA ARG A 42 17.16 5.60 8.44
C ARG A 42 15.95 6.43 8.04
N ALA A 43 16.13 7.40 7.14
CA ALA A 43 15.04 8.22 6.63
C ALA A 43 14.02 7.36 5.86
N ILE A 44 14.50 6.47 4.99
CA ILE A 44 13.66 5.52 4.26
C ILE A 44 12.94 4.59 5.24
N GLY A 45 13.65 4.08 6.24
CA GLY A 45 13.07 3.22 7.27
C GLY A 45 11.95 3.92 8.02
N ALA A 46 12.18 5.16 8.48
CA ALA A 46 11.17 5.95 9.17
C ALA A 46 9.95 6.23 8.30
N ALA A 47 10.16 6.60 7.04
CA ALA A 47 9.07 6.83 6.08
C ALA A 47 8.26 5.54 5.85
N SER A 48 8.92 4.40 5.70
CA SER A 48 8.27 3.11 5.49
C SER A 48 7.49 2.65 6.71
N ILE A 49 8.01 2.89 7.91
CA ILE A 49 7.29 2.61 9.16
C ILE A 49 6.01 3.43 9.24
N GLY A 50 6.10 4.74 8.99
CA GLY A 50 4.93 5.61 8.98
C GLY A 50 3.90 5.20 7.94
N MET A 51 4.35 4.94 6.73
CA MET A 51 3.51 4.49 5.63
C MET A 51 2.79 3.18 5.96
N GLY A 52 3.53 2.19 6.47
CA GLY A 52 2.96 0.89 6.83
C GLY A 52 1.98 0.99 7.98
N LEU A 53 2.29 1.79 9.00
CA LEU A 53 1.44 1.98 10.17
C LEU A 53 0.13 2.68 9.79
N PHE A 54 0.21 3.83 9.16
CA PHE A 54 -0.99 4.59 8.77
C PHE A 54 -1.80 3.87 7.70
N GLY A 55 -1.14 3.28 6.71
CA GLY A 55 -1.80 2.50 5.66
C GLY A 55 -2.56 1.30 6.22
N SER A 56 -1.96 0.57 7.16
CA SER A 56 -2.62 -0.56 7.82
C SER A 56 -3.82 -0.10 8.65
N ALA A 57 -3.68 0.99 9.41
CA ALA A 57 -4.76 1.55 10.20
C ALA A 57 -5.93 2.00 9.30
N ILE A 58 -5.64 2.70 8.21
CA ILE A 58 -6.66 3.15 7.25
C ILE A 58 -7.34 1.95 6.61
N THR A 59 -6.58 0.91 6.24
CA THR A 59 -7.13 -0.30 5.63
C THR A 59 -8.10 -1.02 6.57
N LEU A 60 -7.73 -1.18 7.83
CA LEU A 60 -8.55 -1.89 8.82
C LEU A 60 -9.79 -1.12 9.24
N THR A 61 -9.77 0.18 9.14
CA THR A 61 -10.86 1.05 9.57
C THR A 61 -11.67 1.59 8.40
N ALA A 62 -11.28 2.71 7.86
CA ALA A 62 -12.05 3.46 6.87
C ALA A 62 -12.19 2.71 5.53
N PHE A 63 -11.16 2.03 5.06
CA PHE A 63 -11.24 1.28 3.81
C PHE A 63 -12.26 0.14 3.90
N ARG A 64 -12.23 -0.60 5.00
CA ARG A 64 -13.21 -1.70 5.22
C ARG A 64 -14.64 -1.21 5.34
N ARG A 65 -14.83 0.07 5.67
CA ARG A 65 -16.14 0.71 5.71
C ARG A 65 -16.55 1.34 4.37
N TYR A 66 -15.82 1.05 3.30
CA TYR A 66 -16.09 1.56 1.94
C TYR A 66 -15.97 3.09 1.83
N GLU A 67 -15.14 3.71 2.66
CA GLU A 67 -14.91 5.15 2.60
C GLU A 67 -13.98 5.49 1.43
N ARG A 68 -14.45 6.34 0.53
CA ARG A 68 -13.71 6.68 -0.69
C ARG A 68 -12.40 7.40 -0.42
N TRP A 69 -12.36 8.23 0.61
CA TRP A 69 -11.14 8.95 0.97
C TRP A 69 -10.01 7.98 1.35
N ALA A 70 -10.36 6.90 2.03
CA ALA A 70 -9.40 5.87 2.40
C ALA A 70 -8.82 5.21 1.16
N TYR A 71 -9.66 4.89 0.19
CA TYR A 71 -9.23 4.34 -1.09
C TYR A 71 -8.25 5.28 -1.81
N LEU A 72 -8.61 6.56 -1.91
CA LEU A 72 -7.75 7.55 -2.55
C LEU A 72 -6.43 7.71 -1.81
N SER A 73 -6.45 7.68 -0.48
CA SER A 73 -5.24 7.79 0.34
C SER A 73 -4.31 6.59 0.16
N LEU A 74 -4.86 5.39 0.00
CA LEU A 74 -4.07 4.18 -0.17
C LEU A 74 -3.37 4.09 -1.53
N TRP A 75 -3.76 4.89 -2.52
CA TRP A 75 -3.01 5.05 -3.76
C TRP A 75 -1.60 5.58 -3.53
N TYR A 76 -1.32 6.09 -2.34
CA TYR A 76 0.03 6.49 -1.97
C TYR A 76 1.01 5.31 -1.94
N TYR A 77 0.56 4.08 -1.71
CA TYR A 77 1.45 2.90 -1.74
C TYR A 77 2.19 2.76 -3.07
N PRO A 78 1.51 2.66 -4.22
CA PRO A 78 2.23 2.56 -5.49
C PRO A 78 3.02 3.83 -5.81
N ILE A 79 2.53 5.00 -5.41
CA ILE A 79 3.26 6.26 -5.59
C ILE A 79 4.56 6.24 -4.79
N PHE A 80 4.50 5.87 -3.51
CA PHE A 80 5.65 5.81 -2.61
C PHE A 80 6.71 4.84 -3.14
N TRP A 81 6.30 3.62 -3.47
CA TRP A 81 7.24 2.60 -3.93
C TRP A 81 7.78 2.90 -5.32
N THR A 82 6.99 3.51 -6.20
CA THR A 82 7.46 3.96 -7.52
C THR A 82 8.49 5.09 -7.37
N ALA A 83 8.22 6.06 -6.51
CA ALA A 83 9.15 7.14 -6.24
C ALA A 83 10.46 6.61 -5.65
N HIS A 84 10.37 5.65 -4.74
CA HIS A 84 11.53 5.00 -4.15
C HIS A 84 12.33 4.22 -5.20
N LEU A 85 11.66 3.48 -6.08
CA LEU A 85 12.31 2.75 -7.17
C LEU A 85 13.06 3.71 -8.11
N VAL A 86 12.40 4.78 -8.55
CA VAL A 86 13.00 5.78 -9.44
C VAL A 86 14.20 6.45 -8.76
N GLY A 87 14.09 6.76 -7.48
CA GLY A 87 15.17 7.39 -6.72
C GLY A 87 16.39 6.52 -6.51
N THR A 88 16.26 5.21 -6.61
CA THR A 88 17.36 4.26 -6.42
C THR A 88 17.95 3.74 -7.73
N LEU A 89 17.39 4.10 -8.88
CA LEU A 89 17.96 3.80 -10.19
C LEU A 89 19.16 4.69 -10.47
N PRO A 90 20.15 4.22 -11.18
CA PRO A 90 20.56 2.87 -11.53
C PRO A 90 21.50 2.32 -10.48
N PRO A 91 22.24 1.53 -10.67
CA PRO A 91 22.44 0.12 -10.72
C PRO A 91 22.39 -0.41 -9.33
N GLY A 92 21.25 -0.57 -8.97
CA GLY A 92 21.14 -1.19 -7.79
C GLY A 92 20.82 -2.57 -7.79
N LYS A 93 21.07 -3.16 -6.79
CA LYS A 93 21.16 -4.57 -6.74
C LYS A 93 19.85 -5.24 -6.47
N ASP A 94 18.84 -4.69 -5.96
CA ASP A 94 17.62 -5.38 -5.60
C ASP A 94 16.43 -4.46 -5.66
N HIS A 95 15.85 -4.38 -6.85
CA HIS A 95 14.58 -3.68 -7.04
C HIS A 95 13.38 -4.62 -6.95
N VAL A 96 13.62 -5.92 -6.66
CA VAL A 96 12.58 -6.95 -6.66
C VAL A 96 11.50 -6.63 -5.61
N HIS A 97 11.89 -6.27 -4.40
CA HIS A 97 10.93 -5.95 -3.35
C HIS A 97 10.07 -4.72 -3.69
N GLN A 98 10.66 -3.73 -4.33
CA GLN A 98 9.96 -2.51 -4.75
C GLN A 98 8.90 -2.84 -5.81
N VAL A 99 9.25 -3.65 -6.80
CA VAL A 99 8.34 -4.09 -7.85
C VAL A 99 7.20 -4.92 -7.25
N ILE A 100 7.51 -5.82 -6.33
CA ILE A 100 6.50 -6.64 -5.65
C ILE A 100 5.50 -5.74 -4.90
N PHE A 101 5.97 -4.77 -4.13
CA PHE A 101 5.08 -3.85 -3.41
C PHE A 101 4.22 -3.02 -4.35
N ILE A 102 4.79 -2.55 -5.45
CA ILE A 102 4.04 -1.79 -6.47
C ILE A 102 2.92 -2.66 -7.06
N VAL A 103 3.25 -3.87 -7.49
CA VAL A 103 2.29 -4.79 -8.10
C VAL A 103 1.19 -5.17 -7.12
N LEU A 104 1.54 -5.55 -5.89
CA LEU A 104 0.57 -5.93 -4.86
C LEU A 104 -0.37 -4.78 -4.51
N SER A 105 0.15 -3.57 -4.34
CA SER A 105 -0.67 -2.42 -4.01
C SER A 105 -1.61 -2.04 -5.15
N ILE A 106 -1.15 -2.08 -6.39
CA ILE A 106 -2.00 -1.82 -7.56
C ILE A 106 -3.10 -2.87 -7.67
N LEU A 107 -2.78 -4.15 -7.55
CA LEU A 107 -3.77 -5.23 -7.58
C LEU A 107 -4.82 -5.06 -6.47
N GLY A 108 -4.37 -4.78 -5.25
CA GLY A 108 -5.27 -4.55 -4.13
C GLY A 108 -6.20 -3.35 -4.34
N LEU A 109 -5.73 -2.32 -5.01
CA LEU A 109 -6.51 -1.12 -5.29
C LEU A 109 -7.43 -1.26 -6.51
N LEU A 110 -7.06 -2.08 -7.48
CA LEU A 110 -7.90 -2.29 -8.67
C LEU A 110 -9.10 -3.19 -8.38
N LEU A 111 -8.96 -4.15 -7.47
CA LEU A 111 -10.02 -5.12 -7.18
C LEU A 111 -11.34 -4.50 -6.70
N PRO A 112 -11.35 -3.48 -5.82
CA PRO A 112 -12.60 -2.97 -5.26
C PRO A 112 -13.21 -1.79 -6.03
N ILE A 113 -12.66 -1.40 -7.18
CA ILE A 113 -13.10 -0.20 -7.91
C ILE A 113 -14.61 -0.24 -8.17
N GLY A 114 -15.12 -1.38 -8.65
CA GLY A 114 -16.54 -1.52 -8.98
C GLY A 114 -17.48 -1.41 -7.78
N GLU A 115 -16.98 -1.65 -6.58
CA GLU A 115 -17.77 -1.58 -5.35
C GLU A 115 -17.72 -0.22 -4.67
N LEU A 116 -16.57 0.44 -4.76
CA LEU A 116 -16.38 1.78 -4.21
C LEU A 116 -16.98 2.87 -5.11
N PHE A 117 -16.97 2.63 -6.42
CA PHE A 117 -17.47 3.55 -7.43
C PHE A 117 -18.45 2.81 -8.37
N PRO A 118 -19.64 2.43 -7.85
CA PRO A 118 -20.60 1.71 -8.69
C PRO A 118 -21.06 2.59 -9.84
N ARG A 119 -21.11 2.00 -11.03
CA ARG A 119 -21.66 2.70 -12.20
C ARG A 119 -23.15 2.97 -11.98
N PRO A 120 -23.64 4.15 -12.33
CA PRO A 120 -25.07 4.41 -12.28
C PRO A 120 -25.79 3.38 -13.15
N LYS A 121 -26.80 2.74 -12.60
CA LYS A 121 -27.66 1.85 -13.39
C LYS A 121 -28.38 2.69 -14.43
N ASP A 122 -28.18 2.33 -15.68
CA ASP A 122 -28.90 2.96 -16.78
C ASP A 122 -30.35 2.48 -16.68
N HIS A 123 -31.22 3.35 -16.22
CA HIS A 123 -32.65 3.09 -16.16
C HIS A 123 -33.24 3.40 -17.55
N ARG A 124 -33.20 2.43 -18.44
CA ARG A 124 -33.98 2.49 -19.64
C ARG A 124 -35.25 1.64 -19.51
#